data_1ee0cb881379b36b0bea766400457dc0
#
_entry.id   1ee0cb881379b36b0bea766400457dc0
#
_cell.length_a   1.000
_cell.length_b   1.000
_cell.length_c   1.000
_cell.angle_alpha   90.00
_cell.angle_beta   90.00
_cell.angle_gamma   90.00
#
_symmetry.space_group_name_H-M   'P 1'
#
loop_
_entity.id
_entity.type
_entity.pdbx_description
1 polymer ?
#
loop_
_entity_poly.entity_id
_entity_poly.type
_entity_poly.pdbx_seq_one_letter_code
_entity_poly.pdbx_strand_id
1 'polypeptide(L)'
;MYKRTNEELLGIHVSENTQCLIIRMRSVNAIDATAMHNLEQLMGKCRKYGVHMILSHVNEQPFKVMQKSGFYEKVGEENFCAHIDDAIKRAEQYCEAE
;
A
#
# COMPACT_ATOMS: atom_id res chain seq x y z
N MET A 1 0.31 13.92 -7.56
CA MET A 1 -0.77 13.08 -8.09
C MET A 1 -0.60 11.66 -7.57
N TYR A 2 -1.68 11.00 -7.23
CA TYR A 2 -1.64 9.64 -6.71
C TYR A 2 -2.56 8.73 -7.52
N LYS A 3 -2.29 7.43 -7.45
CA LYS A 3 -3.10 6.42 -8.12
C LYS A 3 -3.80 5.58 -7.06
N ARG A 4 -5.14 5.47 -7.17
CA ARG A 4 -5.95 4.66 -6.27
C ARG A 4 -6.23 3.31 -6.91
N THR A 5 -6.15 2.23 -6.11
CA THR A 5 -6.48 0.90 -6.57
C THR A 5 -7.33 0.19 -5.54
N ASN A 6 -7.99 -0.88 -5.95
CA ASN A 6 -8.82 -1.71 -5.09
C ASN A 6 -7.99 -2.86 -4.52
N GLU A 7 -8.66 -3.84 -3.94
CA GLU A 7 -8.04 -4.99 -3.29
C GLU A 7 -7.38 -5.98 -4.25
N GLU A 8 -7.54 -5.81 -5.54
CA GLU A 8 -6.87 -6.65 -6.52
C GLU A 8 -5.43 -6.18 -6.68
N LEU A 9 -4.49 -7.02 -6.28
CA LEU A 9 -3.08 -6.67 -6.32
C LEU A 9 -2.41 -7.07 -7.62
N LEU A 10 -2.99 -8.04 -8.34
CA LEU A 10 -2.46 -8.48 -9.62
C LEU A 10 -2.82 -7.46 -10.70
N GLY A 11 -1.86 -7.15 -11.53
CA GLY A 11 -2.08 -6.20 -12.62
C GLY A 11 -1.88 -4.74 -12.25
N ILE A 12 -1.57 -4.45 -10.99
CA ILE A 12 -1.24 -3.09 -10.59
C ILE A 12 0.09 -2.69 -11.23
N HIS A 13 0.08 -1.56 -11.94
CA HIS A 13 1.27 -1.08 -12.60
C HIS A 13 1.81 0.18 -11.93
N VAL A 14 3.09 0.16 -11.59
CA VAL A 14 3.79 1.28 -10.98
C VAL A 14 4.83 1.79 -11.96
N SER A 15 4.82 3.10 -12.22
CA SER A 15 5.77 3.73 -13.12
C SER A 15 6.32 5.00 -12.47
N GLU A 16 7.33 5.59 -13.10
CA GLU A 16 7.93 6.83 -12.60
C GLU A 16 6.97 8.02 -12.57
N ASN A 17 5.85 7.92 -13.27
CA ASN A 17 4.82 8.96 -13.26
C ASN A 17 3.83 8.82 -12.11
N THR A 18 3.92 7.72 -11.35
CA THR A 18 3.06 7.48 -10.20
C THR A 18 3.76 8.02 -8.95
N GLN A 19 3.11 8.91 -8.22
CA GLN A 19 3.68 9.48 -6.98
C GLN A 19 3.24 8.73 -5.74
N CYS A 20 1.96 8.37 -5.68
CA CYS A 20 1.40 7.66 -4.53
C CYS A 20 0.50 6.53 -5.04
N LEU A 21 0.55 5.41 -4.34
CA LEU A 21 -0.30 4.26 -4.65
C LEU A 21 -1.08 3.90 -3.39
N ILE A 22 -2.40 4.01 -3.47
CA ILE A 22 -3.27 3.62 -2.36
C ILE A 22 -3.85 2.26 -2.65
N ILE A 23 -3.60 1.31 -1.77
CA ILE A 23 -4.14 -0.05 -1.87
C ILE A 23 -5.27 -0.19 -0.85
N ARG A 24 -6.48 -0.39 -1.35
CA ARG A 24 -7.66 -0.57 -0.51
C ARG A 24 -7.80 -2.05 -0.15
N MET A 25 -7.68 -2.34 1.13
CA MET A 25 -7.66 -3.72 1.63
C MET A 25 -8.95 -4.13 2.35
N ARG A 26 -9.97 -3.29 2.31
CA ARG A 26 -11.21 -3.51 3.07
C ARG A 26 -11.84 -4.89 2.83
N SER A 27 -11.86 -5.35 1.59
CA SER A 27 -12.47 -6.63 1.23
C SER A 27 -11.54 -7.82 1.37
N VAL A 28 -10.29 -7.59 1.74
CA VAL A 28 -9.29 -8.65 1.87
C VAL A 28 -9.27 -9.11 3.32
N ASN A 29 -9.90 -10.26 3.60
CA ASN A 29 -9.99 -10.79 4.95
C ASN A 29 -8.80 -11.66 5.33
N ALA A 30 -8.11 -12.21 4.35
CA ALA A 30 -6.95 -13.07 4.59
C ALA A 30 -6.01 -12.98 3.39
N ILE A 31 -4.71 -13.09 3.66
CA ILE A 31 -3.71 -13.17 2.61
C ILE A 31 -2.81 -14.38 2.87
N ASP A 32 -2.35 -15.01 1.79
CA ASP A 32 -1.44 -16.14 1.87
C ASP A 32 -0.02 -15.70 1.52
N ALA A 33 0.92 -16.65 1.51
CA ALA A 33 2.31 -16.36 1.23
C ALA A 33 2.53 -15.78 -0.16
N THR A 34 1.74 -16.24 -1.13
CA THR A 34 1.85 -15.74 -2.51
C THR A 34 1.42 -14.28 -2.60
N ALA A 35 0.30 -13.94 -1.96
CA ALA A 35 -0.19 -12.56 -1.93
C ALA A 35 0.81 -11.65 -1.22
N MET A 36 1.39 -12.12 -0.12
CA MET A 36 2.38 -11.34 0.61
C MET A 36 3.63 -11.10 -0.25
N HIS A 37 4.06 -12.12 -0.97
CA HIS A 37 5.20 -11.99 -1.88
C HIS A 37 4.92 -10.95 -2.97
N ASN A 38 3.70 -10.95 -3.53
CA ASN A 38 3.31 -9.97 -4.54
C ASN A 38 3.32 -8.54 -3.98
N LEU A 39 2.87 -8.38 -2.74
CA LEU A 39 2.92 -7.08 -2.07
C LEU A 39 4.36 -6.60 -1.88
N GLU A 40 5.25 -7.50 -1.51
CA GLU A 40 6.66 -7.15 -1.32
C GLU A 40 7.32 -6.76 -2.64
N GLN A 41 6.98 -7.44 -3.73
CA GLN A 41 7.48 -7.07 -5.05
C GLN A 41 6.95 -5.70 -5.47
N LEU A 42 5.68 -5.44 -5.21
CA LEU A 42 5.09 -4.13 -5.50
C LEU A 42 5.77 -3.02 -4.70
N MET A 43 6.08 -3.29 -3.44
CA MET A 43 6.82 -2.36 -2.59
C MET A 43 8.20 -2.06 -3.19
N GLY A 44 8.88 -3.08 -3.70
CA GLY A 44 10.17 -2.90 -4.35
C GLY A 44 10.09 -1.98 -5.56
N LYS A 45 9.04 -2.14 -6.37
CA LYS A 45 8.80 -1.26 -7.50
C LYS A 45 8.51 0.18 -7.06
N CYS A 46 7.72 0.33 -6.01
CA CYS A 46 7.42 1.65 -5.46
C CYS A 46 8.69 2.36 -5.03
N ARG A 47 9.58 1.66 -4.36
CA ARG A 47 10.87 2.23 -3.95
C ARG A 47 11.74 2.61 -5.13
N LYS A 48 11.75 1.77 -6.15
CA LYS A 48 12.54 2.02 -7.35
C LYS A 48 12.12 3.31 -8.04
N TYR A 49 10.83 3.60 -8.08
CA TYR A 49 10.31 4.77 -8.78
C TYR A 49 9.97 5.94 -7.84
N GLY A 50 10.31 5.83 -6.56
CA GLY A 50 10.02 6.90 -5.61
C GLY A 50 8.54 7.07 -5.32
N VAL A 51 7.77 5.99 -5.39
CA VAL A 51 6.34 6.00 -5.15
C VAL A 51 6.05 5.70 -3.68
N HIS A 52 5.15 6.48 -3.10
CA HIS A 52 4.71 6.26 -1.72
C HIS A 52 3.56 5.27 -1.70
N MET A 53 3.72 4.16 -0.98
CA MET A 53 2.68 3.14 -0.85
C MET A 53 1.88 3.38 0.42
N ILE A 54 0.56 3.46 0.27
CA ILE A 54 -0.36 3.68 1.38
C ILE A 54 -1.41 2.57 1.35
N LEU A 55 -1.68 1.96 2.51
CA LEU A 55 -2.70 0.92 2.61
C LEU A 55 -3.85 1.43 3.47
N SER A 56 -5.08 1.13 3.06
CA SER A 56 -6.26 1.53 3.81
C SER A 56 -7.06 0.31 4.26
N HIS A 57 -7.56 0.38 5.48
CA HIS A 57 -8.44 -0.62 6.06
C HIS A 57 -7.88 -2.04 5.98
N VAL A 58 -6.69 -2.24 6.52
CA VAL A 58 -6.06 -3.57 6.57
C VAL A 58 -6.71 -4.36 7.70
N ASN A 59 -7.33 -5.49 7.36
CA ASN A 59 -8.00 -6.35 8.34
C ASN A 59 -6.99 -7.10 9.21
N GLU A 60 -7.47 -7.74 10.26
CA GLU A 60 -6.63 -8.33 11.30
C GLU A 60 -5.63 -9.36 10.78
N GLN A 61 -6.09 -10.34 9.99
CA GLN A 61 -5.20 -11.40 9.51
C GLN A 61 -4.13 -10.87 8.56
N PRO A 62 -4.48 -10.09 7.52
CA PRO A 62 -3.46 -9.47 6.68
C PRO A 62 -2.47 -8.61 7.47
N PHE A 63 -2.96 -7.88 8.46
CA PHE A 63 -2.11 -7.03 9.28
C PHE A 63 -1.07 -7.83 10.05
N LYS A 64 -1.49 -8.95 10.65
CA LYS A 64 -0.58 -9.83 11.38
C LYS A 64 0.49 -10.42 10.46
N VAL A 65 0.11 -10.83 9.26
CA VAL A 65 1.07 -11.36 8.27
C VAL A 65 2.07 -10.29 7.87
N MET A 66 1.59 -9.08 7.65
CA MET A 66 2.46 -7.96 7.30
C MET A 66 3.45 -7.61 8.39
N GLN A 67 3.03 -7.69 9.65
CA GLN A 67 3.91 -7.45 10.78
C GLN A 67 5.00 -8.53 10.87
N LYS A 68 4.60 -9.80 10.73
CA LYS A 68 5.54 -10.92 10.83
C LYS A 68 6.58 -10.93 9.70
N SER A 69 6.17 -10.53 8.52
CA SER A 69 7.07 -10.51 7.35
C SER A 69 8.01 -9.30 7.35
N GLY A 70 7.76 -8.32 8.20
CA GLY A 70 8.51 -7.07 8.18
C GLY A 70 7.98 -6.05 7.18
N PHE A 71 6.94 -6.39 6.46
CA PHE A 71 6.35 -5.51 5.46
C PHE A 71 5.78 -4.24 6.09
N TYR A 72 5.15 -4.38 7.26
CA TYR A 72 4.59 -3.26 8.00
C TYR A 72 5.65 -2.19 8.30
N GLU A 73 6.82 -2.61 8.73
CA GLU A 73 7.90 -1.70 9.05
C GLU A 73 8.48 -1.04 7.79
N LYS A 74 8.52 -1.79 6.68
CA LYS A 74 9.04 -1.26 5.41
C LYS A 74 8.13 -0.19 4.83
N VAL A 75 6.83 -0.37 4.94
CA VAL A 75 5.85 0.62 4.46
C VAL A 75 5.84 1.84 5.38
N GLY A 76 5.89 1.60 6.69
CA GLY A 76 5.82 2.65 7.68
C GLY A 76 4.42 2.76 8.29
N GLU A 77 4.40 2.90 9.61
CA GLU A 77 3.15 2.97 10.38
C GLU A 77 2.21 4.07 9.86
N GLU A 78 2.75 5.21 9.52
CA GLU A 78 1.98 6.37 9.08
C GLU A 78 1.25 6.13 7.76
N ASN A 79 1.64 5.12 7.02
CA ASN A 79 1.02 4.79 5.73
C ASN A 79 -0.02 3.66 5.83
N PHE A 80 -0.31 3.22 7.05
CA PHE A 80 -1.40 2.29 7.32
C PHE A 80 -2.57 3.09 7.87
N CYS A 81 -3.56 3.34 7.03
CA CYS A 81 -4.70 4.19 7.39
C CYS A 81 -5.94 3.34 7.67
N ALA A 82 -6.73 3.77 8.65
CA ALA A 82 -7.94 3.04 9.03
C ALA A 82 -9.05 3.15 7.99
N HIS A 83 -9.10 4.30 7.30
CA HIS A 83 -10.16 4.59 6.33
C HIS A 83 -9.56 5.15 5.06
N ILE A 84 -10.30 4.98 3.95
CA ILE A 84 -9.87 5.48 2.65
C ILE A 84 -9.68 7.01 2.66
N ASP A 85 -10.51 7.72 3.41
CA ASP A 85 -10.38 9.17 3.48
C ASP A 85 -9.06 9.60 4.10
N ASP A 86 -8.59 8.87 5.11
CA ASP A 86 -7.29 9.14 5.73
C ASP A 86 -6.15 8.83 4.76
N ALA A 87 -6.30 7.77 3.97
CA ALA A 87 -5.30 7.42 2.97
C ALA A 87 -5.20 8.48 1.88
N ILE A 88 -6.34 9.03 1.46
CA ILE A 88 -6.38 10.10 0.47
C ILE A 88 -5.69 11.35 1.02
N LYS A 89 -5.97 11.71 2.28
CA LYS A 89 -5.30 12.84 2.92
C LYS A 89 -3.80 12.64 3.00
N ARG A 90 -3.37 11.43 3.33
CA ARG A 90 -1.94 11.12 3.39
C ARG A 90 -1.28 11.25 2.03
N ALA A 91 -1.96 10.76 0.97
CA ALA A 91 -1.46 10.88 -0.40
C ALA A 91 -1.34 12.35 -0.81
N GLU A 92 -2.33 13.17 -0.45
CA GLU A 92 -2.30 14.60 -0.75
C GLU A 92 -1.13 15.29 -0.06
N GLN A 93 -0.80 14.90 1.16
CA GLN A 93 0.36 15.43 1.89
C GLN A 93 1.65 15.17 1.12
N TYR A 94 1.81 13.97 0.60
CA TYR A 94 2.99 13.65 -0.21
C TYR A 94 3.05 14.47 -1.49
N CYS A 95 1.91 14.64 -2.15
CA CYS A 95 1.84 15.42 -3.39
C CYS A 95 2.12 16.89 -3.15
N GLU A 96 1.64 17.44 -2.04
CA GLU A 96 1.87 18.84 -1.67
C GLU A 96 3.33 19.10 -1.30
N ALA A 97 4.00 18.11 -0.70
CA ALA A 97 5.39 18.25 -0.28
C ALA A 97 6.36 18.25 -1.47
N GLU A 98 5.92 17.77 -2.60
CA GLU A 98 6.72 17.72 -3.82
C GLU A 98 6.45 18.91 -4.72
#